data_88b71ceb223b2a04b003816da2aa323a
#
_entry.id   88b71ceb223b2a04b003816da2aa323a
#
_cell.length_a   1.000
_cell.length_b   1.000
_cell.length_c   1.000
_cell.angle_alpha   90.00
_cell.angle_beta   90.00
_cell.angle_gamma   90.00
#
_symmetry.space_group_name_H-M   'P 1'
#
loop_
_entity.id
_entity.type
_entity.pdbx_description
1 polymer ?
#
loop_
_entity_poly.entity_id
_entity_poly.type
_entity_poly.pdbx_seq_one_letter_code
_entity_poly.pdbx_strand_id
1 'polypeptide(L)'
;SNQIHLQSKEDIQHTFRDFKDDQVISYIDHFEEREWRQCHIYLYPEKLRYYYIVTNHCPGGLFACVREITLKEEHPFEHEFFLRIAQSFPFITFLIIENSKSQNNKLSKESENNNQVCSIIKYPYLTALTLYFAHDDYIEEFLIHTKICLPDNTVHINIYLEQLERVTYNFTRDATRINCAKLRSLCLNGYRLPEYAKNYFPNV
;
A
#
# COMPACT_ATOMS: atom_id res chain seq x y z
N SER A 1 19.46 -17.17 -28.68
CA SER A 1 18.61 -16.26 -27.92
C SER A 1 17.20 -16.82 -27.95
N ASN A 2 16.77 -17.43 -26.84
CA ASN A 2 15.38 -17.86 -26.69
C ASN A 2 14.56 -16.60 -26.36
N GLN A 3 13.98 -15.99 -27.39
CA GLN A 3 12.90 -15.04 -27.18
C GLN A 3 11.68 -15.83 -26.70
N ILE A 4 11.35 -15.73 -25.42
CA ILE A 4 10.05 -16.16 -24.92
C ILE A 4 9.03 -15.19 -25.54
N HIS A 5 8.29 -15.64 -26.56
CA HIS A 5 7.13 -14.93 -27.07
C HIS A 5 6.09 -14.90 -25.95
N LEU A 6 6.00 -13.79 -25.23
CA LEU A 6 4.90 -13.55 -24.32
C LEU A 6 3.62 -13.45 -25.16
N GLN A 7 2.66 -14.29 -24.86
CA GLN A 7 1.34 -14.25 -25.46
C GLN A 7 0.74 -12.85 -25.30
N SER A 8 0.07 -12.35 -26.33
CA SER A 8 -0.64 -11.09 -26.25
C SER A 8 -1.80 -11.19 -25.23
N LYS A 9 -2.32 -10.05 -24.79
CA LYS A 9 -3.53 -10.04 -23.92
C LYS A 9 -4.69 -10.80 -24.57
N GLU A 10 -4.81 -10.69 -25.88
CA GLU A 10 -5.80 -11.37 -26.70
C GLU A 10 -5.60 -12.89 -26.72
N ASP A 11 -4.35 -13.36 -26.81
CA ASP A 11 -4.04 -14.80 -26.76
C ASP A 11 -4.38 -15.41 -25.40
N ILE A 12 -4.10 -14.67 -24.33
CA ILE A 12 -4.44 -15.10 -22.96
C ILE A 12 -5.96 -15.19 -22.82
N GLN A 13 -6.71 -14.15 -23.23
CA GLN A 13 -8.18 -14.16 -23.20
C GLN A 13 -8.77 -15.27 -24.04
N HIS A 14 -8.12 -15.60 -25.18
CA HIS A 14 -8.54 -16.71 -26.05
C HIS A 14 -8.39 -18.09 -25.38
N THR A 15 -7.36 -18.26 -24.56
CA THR A 15 -7.09 -19.51 -23.85
C THR A 15 -8.17 -19.82 -22.80
N PHE A 16 -8.88 -18.78 -22.30
CA PHE A 16 -9.91 -18.90 -21.26
C PHE A 16 -11.33 -18.78 -21.80
N ARG A 17 -11.55 -18.88 -23.12
CA ARG A 17 -12.90 -18.78 -23.76
C ARG A 17 -13.92 -19.79 -23.27
N ASP A 18 -13.48 -20.93 -22.77
CA ASP A 18 -14.36 -22.00 -22.29
C ASP A 18 -14.93 -21.72 -20.89
N PHE A 19 -14.42 -20.72 -20.20
CA PHE A 19 -14.95 -20.23 -18.91
C PHE A 19 -16.03 -19.17 -19.14
N LYS A 20 -17.16 -19.60 -19.73
CA LYS A 20 -18.22 -18.70 -20.23
C LYS A 20 -18.96 -17.89 -19.16
N ASP A 21 -18.88 -18.29 -17.90
CA ASP A 21 -19.60 -17.64 -16.78
C ASP A 21 -18.70 -16.81 -15.88
N ASP A 22 -17.35 -16.85 -16.07
CA ASP A 22 -16.40 -16.16 -15.23
C ASP A 22 -15.72 -15.01 -16.01
N GLN A 23 -15.77 -13.79 -15.46
CA GLN A 23 -14.97 -12.68 -16.00
C GLN A 23 -13.49 -12.92 -15.71
N VAL A 24 -12.72 -13.22 -16.75
CA VAL A 24 -11.27 -13.32 -16.64
C VAL A 24 -10.66 -11.93 -16.72
N ILE A 25 -10.04 -11.47 -15.66
CA ILE A 25 -9.20 -10.27 -15.67
C ILE A 25 -7.76 -10.69 -15.90
N SER A 26 -7.13 -10.14 -16.93
CA SER A 26 -5.72 -10.34 -17.18
C SER A 26 -5.02 -9.01 -17.45
N TYR A 27 -3.84 -8.83 -16.88
CA TYR A 27 -2.94 -7.72 -17.18
C TYR A 27 -1.49 -8.15 -16.98
N ILE A 28 -0.56 -7.38 -17.59
CA ILE A 28 0.87 -7.65 -17.53
C ILE A 28 1.55 -6.44 -16.93
N ASP A 29 2.31 -6.67 -15.86
CA ASP A 29 3.23 -5.70 -15.30
C ASP A 29 4.61 -5.89 -15.91
N HIS A 30 5.27 -4.79 -16.17
CA HIS A 30 6.64 -4.76 -16.67
C HIS A 30 7.50 -3.95 -15.71
N PHE A 31 8.48 -4.62 -15.09
CA PHE A 31 9.48 -4.04 -14.21
C PHE A 31 10.76 -3.82 -15.02
N GLU A 32 10.93 -2.61 -15.55
CA GLU A 32 12.01 -2.27 -16.49
C GLU A 32 13.40 -2.35 -15.86
N GLU A 33 13.54 -1.86 -14.62
CA GLU A 33 14.81 -1.87 -13.87
C GLU A 33 15.30 -3.30 -13.55
N ARG A 34 14.35 -4.25 -13.46
CA ARG A 34 14.64 -5.66 -13.16
C ARG A 34 14.58 -6.58 -14.36
N GLU A 35 14.28 -6.03 -15.55
CA GLU A 35 14.06 -6.79 -16.79
C GLU A 35 13.06 -7.97 -16.60
N TRP A 36 12.05 -7.77 -15.75
CA TRP A 36 11.09 -8.79 -15.37
C TRP A 36 9.67 -8.39 -15.71
N ARG A 37 8.84 -9.39 -16.02
CA ARG A 37 7.42 -9.20 -16.33
C ARG A 37 6.59 -10.17 -15.51
N GLN A 38 5.43 -9.72 -15.05
CA GLN A 38 4.45 -10.53 -14.37
C GLN A 38 3.13 -10.49 -15.11
N CYS A 39 2.61 -11.68 -15.43
CA CYS A 39 1.27 -11.83 -15.98
C CYS A 39 0.32 -12.19 -14.83
N HIS A 40 -0.71 -11.38 -14.65
CA HIS A 40 -1.76 -11.61 -13.69
C HIS A 40 -3.01 -12.11 -14.42
N ILE A 41 -3.52 -13.25 -13.98
CA ILE A 41 -4.74 -13.84 -14.53
C ILE A 41 -5.65 -14.17 -13.35
N TYR A 42 -6.80 -13.53 -13.31
CA TYR A 42 -7.81 -13.78 -12.26
C TYR A 42 -9.10 -14.27 -12.90
N LEU A 43 -9.54 -15.43 -12.45
CA LEU A 43 -10.92 -15.83 -12.55
C LEU A 43 -11.67 -15.11 -11.43
N TYR A 44 -12.75 -14.41 -11.72
CA TYR A 44 -13.46 -13.50 -10.81
C TYR A 44 -13.69 -14.16 -9.44
N PRO A 45 -13.32 -13.52 -8.35
CA PRO A 45 -12.63 -14.21 -7.28
C PRO A 45 -13.42 -14.24 -5.99
N GLU A 46 -14.43 -15.04 -5.90
CA GLU A 46 -15.08 -15.27 -4.60
C GLU A 46 -14.17 -16.01 -3.57
N LYS A 47 -12.92 -16.33 -3.94
CA LYS A 47 -12.03 -17.14 -3.10
C LYS A 47 -10.62 -16.60 -2.91
N LEU A 48 -10.22 -15.52 -3.63
CA LEU A 48 -8.88 -14.97 -3.52
C LEU A 48 -8.72 -14.23 -2.18
N ARG A 49 -7.87 -14.75 -1.28
CA ARG A 49 -7.57 -14.10 0.00
C ARG A 49 -6.30 -13.27 -0.01
N TYR A 50 -5.38 -13.60 -0.90
CA TYR A 50 -4.05 -13.00 -1.00
C TYR A 50 -3.86 -12.47 -2.41
N TYR A 51 -3.40 -11.22 -2.52
CA TYR A 51 -3.08 -10.63 -3.80
C TYR A 51 -1.63 -10.13 -3.76
N TYR A 52 -0.74 -10.93 -4.35
CA TYR A 52 0.67 -10.59 -4.40
C TYR A 52 0.96 -9.68 -5.59
N ILE A 53 1.71 -8.62 -5.30
CA ILE A 53 2.21 -7.64 -6.27
C ILE A 53 1.07 -6.90 -7.00
N VAL A 54 0.59 -5.86 -6.33
CA VAL A 54 -0.30 -4.86 -6.92
C VAL A 54 0.56 -3.67 -7.34
N THR A 55 0.45 -3.30 -8.60
CA THR A 55 1.20 -2.19 -9.21
C THR A 55 0.29 -1.02 -9.53
N ASN A 56 0.85 0.08 -10.04
CA ASN A 56 0.09 1.22 -10.57
C ASN A 56 -0.88 0.82 -11.71
N HIS A 57 -0.61 -0.28 -12.39
CA HIS A 57 -1.40 -0.80 -13.51
C HIS A 57 -2.56 -1.70 -13.08
N CYS A 58 -2.73 -1.93 -11.77
CA CYS A 58 -3.87 -2.70 -11.27
C CYS A 58 -5.17 -2.15 -11.86
N PRO A 59 -5.95 -2.97 -12.58
CA PRO A 59 -7.09 -2.49 -13.40
C PRO A 59 -8.26 -1.98 -12.57
N GLY A 60 -8.16 -2.04 -11.24
CA GLY A 60 -9.27 -1.75 -10.34
C GLY A 60 -10.29 -2.90 -10.31
N GLY A 61 -11.43 -2.66 -9.66
CA GLY A 61 -12.45 -3.67 -9.44
C GLY A 61 -12.71 -3.86 -7.95
N LEU A 62 -13.69 -4.70 -7.59
CA LEU A 62 -14.02 -4.97 -6.19
C LEU A 62 -13.53 -6.38 -5.81
N PHE A 63 -12.50 -6.44 -4.97
CA PHE A 63 -11.92 -7.68 -4.46
C PHE A 63 -12.32 -7.91 -2.99
N ALA A 64 -13.60 -8.19 -2.77
CA ALA A 64 -14.19 -8.26 -1.42
C ALA A 64 -13.65 -9.40 -0.55
N CYS A 65 -13.06 -10.45 -1.14
CA CYS A 65 -12.51 -11.57 -0.38
C CYS A 65 -11.04 -11.43 -0.03
N VAL A 66 -10.32 -10.50 -0.68
CA VAL A 66 -8.89 -10.27 -0.42
C VAL A 66 -8.71 -9.65 0.97
N ARG A 67 -7.74 -10.18 1.72
CA ARG A 67 -7.38 -9.75 3.07
C ARG A 67 -5.95 -9.27 3.17
N GLU A 68 -5.09 -9.74 2.29
CA GLU A 68 -3.67 -9.41 2.29
C GLU A 68 -3.22 -9.01 0.88
N ILE A 69 -2.52 -7.88 0.80
CA ILE A 69 -1.96 -7.38 -0.46
C ILE A 69 -0.52 -6.91 -0.26
N THR A 70 0.28 -7.07 -1.31
CA THR A 70 1.62 -6.48 -1.42
C THR A 70 1.62 -5.47 -2.55
N LEU A 71 1.90 -4.22 -2.24
CA LEU A 71 2.11 -3.14 -3.21
C LEU A 71 3.58 -3.11 -3.59
N LYS A 72 3.90 -3.33 -4.86
CA LYS A 72 5.27 -3.35 -5.35
C LYS A 72 5.36 -2.73 -6.72
N GLU A 73 6.25 -1.74 -6.86
CA GLU A 73 6.39 -0.96 -8.09
C GLU A 73 7.79 -0.37 -8.20
N GLU A 74 8.23 -0.07 -9.43
CA GLU A 74 9.43 0.70 -9.73
C GLU A 74 9.15 2.19 -9.92
N HIS A 75 7.88 2.57 -10.10
CA HIS A 75 7.40 3.94 -10.17
C HIS A 75 6.70 4.35 -8.87
N PRO A 76 6.66 5.64 -8.52
CA PRO A 76 6.00 6.09 -7.30
C PRO A 76 4.53 5.74 -7.23
N PHE A 77 4.07 5.42 -6.02
CA PHE A 77 2.65 5.40 -5.67
C PHE A 77 2.23 6.79 -5.19
N GLU A 78 1.28 7.42 -5.84
CA GLU A 78 0.74 8.70 -5.40
C GLU A 78 -0.48 8.50 -4.47
N HIS A 79 -0.97 9.58 -3.84
CA HIS A 79 -2.11 9.51 -2.91
C HIS A 79 -3.35 8.83 -3.53
N GLU A 80 -3.67 9.17 -4.77
CA GLU A 80 -4.81 8.61 -5.50
C GLU A 80 -4.71 7.10 -5.72
N PHE A 81 -3.50 6.57 -5.79
CA PHE A 81 -3.30 5.13 -5.86
C PHE A 81 -3.78 4.45 -4.57
N PHE A 82 -3.42 4.97 -3.40
CA PHE A 82 -3.90 4.42 -2.12
C PHE A 82 -5.41 4.53 -1.95
N LEU A 83 -6.02 5.59 -2.50
CA LEU A 83 -7.48 5.72 -2.53
C LEU A 83 -8.12 4.61 -3.38
N ARG A 84 -7.59 4.34 -4.58
CA ARG A 84 -8.04 3.23 -5.44
C ARG A 84 -7.88 1.88 -4.75
N ILE A 85 -6.76 1.66 -4.06
CA ILE A 85 -6.51 0.43 -3.31
C ILE A 85 -7.56 0.25 -2.21
N ALA A 86 -7.86 1.28 -1.43
CA ALA A 86 -8.89 1.20 -0.38
C ALA A 86 -10.28 0.88 -0.94
N GLN A 87 -10.61 1.41 -2.13
CA GLN A 87 -11.87 1.13 -2.82
C GLN A 87 -11.92 -0.27 -3.43
N SER A 88 -10.81 -0.72 -4.01
CA SER A 88 -10.73 -2.03 -4.68
C SER A 88 -10.64 -3.19 -3.68
N PHE A 89 -10.02 -2.96 -2.53
CA PHE A 89 -9.78 -3.96 -1.50
C PHE A 89 -10.34 -3.53 -0.14
N PRO A 90 -11.67 -3.37 0.01
CA PRO A 90 -12.27 -2.73 1.18
C PRO A 90 -12.09 -3.50 2.49
N PHE A 91 -11.74 -4.79 2.44
CA PHE A 91 -11.63 -5.65 3.59
C PHE A 91 -10.21 -6.13 3.87
N ILE A 92 -9.19 -5.42 3.38
CA ILE A 92 -7.79 -5.78 3.67
C ILE A 92 -7.51 -5.65 5.17
N THR A 93 -6.79 -6.64 5.67
CA THR A 93 -6.32 -6.71 7.06
C THR A 93 -4.81 -6.59 7.14
N PHE A 94 -4.09 -6.96 6.07
CA PHE A 94 -2.65 -6.92 5.99
C PHE A 94 -2.17 -6.25 4.71
N LEU A 95 -1.33 -5.23 4.85
CA LEU A 95 -0.78 -4.43 3.76
C LEU A 95 0.75 -4.39 3.85
N ILE A 96 1.41 -4.74 2.75
CA ILE A 96 2.86 -4.63 2.59
C ILE A 96 3.14 -3.61 1.51
N ILE A 97 4.11 -2.70 1.74
CA ILE A 97 4.57 -1.73 0.76
C ILE A 97 6.06 -1.94 0.51
N GLU A 98 6.39 -2.26 -0.74
CA GLU A 98 7.74 -2.45 -1.25
C GLU A 98 7.99 -1.47 -2.41
N ASN A 99 8.31 -0.23 -2.07
CA ASN A 99 8.65 0.79 -3.06
C ASN A 99 9.61 1.80 -2.45
N SER A 100 10.82 1.84 -2.97
CA SER A 100 11.89 2.75 -2.51
C SER A 100 11.90 4.11 -3.24
N LYS A 101 10.99 4.32 -4.21
CA LYS A 101 10.93 5.59 -4.96
C LYS A 101 10.09 6.61 -4.19
N SER A 102 10.57 7.85 -4.13
CA SER A 102 9.82 8.95 -3.53
C SER A 102 8.58 9.32 -4.34
N GLN A 103 7.53 9.81 -3.69
CA GLN A 103 6.37 10.39 -4.38
C GLN A 103 6.79 11.63 -5.19
N ASN A 104 6.22 11.80 -6.39
CA ASN A 104 6.47 12.99 -7.22
C ASN A 104 5.67 14.20 -6.71
N ASN A 105 4.42 13.94 -6.32
CA ASN A 105 3.48 14.97 -5.88
C ASN A 105 3.42 14.99 -4.35
N LYS A 106 4.48 15.48 -3.69
CA LYS A 106 4.34 15.87 -2.30
C LYS A 106 3.35 17.03 -2.28
N LEU A 107 2.17 16.79 -1.73
CA LEU A 107 1.22 17.87 -1.45
C LEU A 107 1.96 18.89 -0.58
N SER A 108 2.57 19.88 -1.25
CA SER A 108 3.33 20.93 -0.61
C SER A 108 2.35 21.71 0.25
N LYS A 109 2.72 21.98 1.49
CA LYS A 109 1.98 22.83 2.43
C LYS A 109 1.70 24.25 1.91
N GLU A 110 2.19 24.59 0.71
CA GLU A 110 2.19 25.92 0.14
C GLU A 110 1.07 26.19 -0.89
N SER A 111 0.26 25.19 -1.24
CA SER A 111 -0.91 25.47 -2.09
C SER A 111 -2.18 25.65 -1.28
N GLU A 112 -2.19 26.64 -0.37
CA GLU A 112 -3.42 27.12 0.30
C GLU A 112 -4.48 27.69 -0.68
N ASN A 113 -4.16 27.77 -1.98
CA ASN A 113 -5.02 28.38 -2.99
C ASN A 113 -5.71 27.40 -3.96
N ASN A 114 -5.48 26.10 -3.85
CA ASN A 114 -6.26 25.12 -4.61
C ASN A 114 -7.15 24.34 -3.64
N ASN A 115 -8.46 24.56 -3.72
CA ASN A 115 -9.54 23.85 -3.01
C ASN A 115 -9.60 22.35 -3.35
N GLN A 116 -8.49 21.67 -3.52
CA GLN A 116 -8.43 20.24 -3.67
C GLN A 116 -8.42 19.62 -2.28
N VAL A 117 -9.62 19.46 -1.71
CA VAL A 117 -9.83 18.70 -0.49
C VAL A 117 -9.45 17.24 -0.80
N CYS A 118 -8.22 16.84 -0.44
CA CYS A 118 -7.82 15.44 -0.53
C CYS A 118 -8.75 14.62 0.37
N SER A 119 -9.39 13.62 -0.21
CA SER A 119 -10.25 12.71 0.53
C SER A 119 -9.40 11.91 1.52
N ILE A 120 -9.74 11.94 2.81
CA ILE A 120 -9.08 11.11 3.82
C ILE A 120 -9.37 9.64 3.53
N ILE A 121 -8.33 8.87 3.30
CA ILE A 121 -8.42 7.44 3.01
C ILE A 121 -8.64 6.67 4.32
N LYS A 122 -9.46 5.63 4.27
CA LYS A 122 -9.73 4.76 5.43
C LYS A 122 -9.50 3.30 5.05
N TYR A 123 -8.82 2.58 5.93
CA TYR A 123 -8.65 1.13 5.87
C TYR A 123 -9.26 0.52 7.14
N PRO A 124 -10.59 0.38 7.21
CA PRO A 124 -11.31 0.10 8.47
C PRO A 124 -10.97 -1.24 9.11
N TYR A 125 -10.46 -2.19 8.34
CA TYR A 125 -10.14 -3.53 8.82
C TYR A 125 -8.64 -3.80 8.91
N LEU A 126 -7.79 -2.78 8.66
CA LEU A 126 -6.34 -2.95 8.69
C LEU A 126 -5.87 -3.30 10.10
N THR A 127 -5.13 -4.40 10.21
CA THR A 127 -4.54 -4.89 11.47
C THR A 127 -3.02 -4.95 11.40
N ALA A 128 -2.43 -5.05 10.20
CA ALA A 128 -0.99 -5.08 10.05
C ALA A 128 -0.53 -4.28 8.81
N LEU A 129 0.53 -3.52 8.97
CA LEU A 129 1.16 -2.70 7.94
C LEU A 129 2.68 -2.91 7.98
N THR A 130 3.25 -3.33 6.85
CA THR A 130 4.69 -3.52 6.71
C THR A 130 5.29 -2.49 5.77
N LEU A 131 6.28 -1.73 6.27
CA LEU A 131 6.89 -0.57 5.63
C LEU A 131 8.42 -0.68 5.51
N TYR A 132 9.02 -1.84 5.78
CA TYR A 132 10.49 -1.99 5.82
C TYR A 132 11.19 -1.58 4.52
N PHE A 133 10.56 -1.82 3.37
CA PHE A 133 11.12 -1.49 2.06
C PHE A 133 10.43 -0.30 1.39
N ALA A 134 9.70 0.47 2.19
CA ALA A 134 8.98 1.65 1.73
C ALA A 134 9.85 2.91 1.84
N HIS A 135 9.73 3.82 0.87
CA HIS A 135 10.29 5.17 1.01
C HIS A 135 9.59 5.92 2.15
N ASP A 136 10.28 6.86 2.79
CA ASP A 136 9.76 7.67 3.91
C ASP A 136 8.44 8.38 3.56
N ASP A 137 8.21 8.74 2.30
CA ASP A 137 6.96 9.37 1.83
C ASP A 137 5.74 8.48 2.05
N TYR A 138 5.88 7.15 1.89
CA TYR A 138 4.77 6.22 2.17
C TYR A 138 4.53 6.04 3.66
N ILE A 139 5.58 6.12 4.47
CA ILE A 139 5.43 6.14 5.93
C ILE A 139 4.67 7.39 6.35
N GLU A 140 5.01 8.55 5.80
CA GLU A 140 4.26 9.80 6.00
C GLU A 140 2.81 9.67 5.56
N GLU A 141 2.56 9.01 4.42
CA GLU A 141 1.21 8.79 3.89
C GLU A 141 0.31 8.10 4.92
N PHE A 142 0.82 7.06 5.58
CA PHE A 142 0.06 6.29 6.57
C PHE A 142 0.07 6.91 7.97
N LEU A 143 1.10 7.64 8.36
CA LEU A 143 1.17 8.23 9.69
C LEU A 143 0.49 9.60 9.80
N ILE A 144 0.30 10.33 8.70
CA ILE A 144 -0.42 11.60 8.69
C ILE A 144 -1.93 11.36 8.59
N HIS A 145 -2.66 11.59 9.67
CA HIS A 145 -4.09 11.26 9.78
C HIS A 145 -5.00 12.03 8.81
N THR A 146 -4.56 13.16 8.29
CA THR A 146 -5.29 13.94 7.26
C THR A 146 -5.16 13.33 5.86
N LYS A 147 -4.23 12.40 5.66
CA LYS A 147 -4.07 11.61 4.45
C LYS A 147 -4.76 10.25 4.58
N ILE A 148 -4.32 9.44 5.54
CA ILE A 148 -4.90 8.13 5.85
C ILE A 148 -5.28 8.09 7.34
N CYS A 149 -6.54 7.77 7.62
CA CYS A 149 -7.03 7.57 8.98
C CYS A 149 -6.95 6.09 9.34
N LEU A 150 -6.00 5.73 10.21
CA LEU A 150 -5.84 4.37 10.72
C LEU A 150 -6.97 4.02 11.72
N PRO A 151 -7.41 2.76 11.79
CA PRO A 151 -8.35 2.31 12.83
C PRO A 151 -7.72 2.32 14.21
N ASP A 152 -8.56 2.49 15.23
CA ASP A 152 -8.10 2.67 16.60
C ASP A 152 -7.62 1.35 17.23
N ASN A 153 -6.44 1.37 17.81
CA ASN A 153 -5.85 0.30 18.63
C ASN A 153 -5.91 -1.11 18.01
N THR A 154 -5.74 -1.20 16.70
CA THR A 154 -5.75 -2.49 16.00
C THR A 154 -4.49 -2.73 15.18
N VAL A 155 -3.82 -1.67 14.73
CA VAL A 155 -2.75 -1.75 13.73
C VAL A 155 -1.40 -2.07 14.37
N HIS A 156 -0.76 -3.10 13.85
CA HIS A 156 0.65 -3.44 14.10
C HIS A 156 1.48 -2.90 12.94
N ILE A 157 2.51 -2.11 13.20
CA ILE A 157 3.42 -1.61 12.16
C ILE A 157 4.78 -2.29 12.27
N ASN A 158 5.27 -2.76 11.10
CA ASN A 158 6.64 -3.22 10.91
C ASN A 158 7.43 -2.13 10.15
N ILE A 159 8.44 -1.53 10.79
CA ILE A 159 9.18 -0.39 10.27
C ILE A 159 10.58 -0.37 10.87
N TYR A 160 11.57 0.21 10.17
CA TYR A 160 12.87 0.49 10.78
C TYR A 160 12.78 1.69 11.75
N LEU A 161 13.47 1.60 12.90
CA LEU A 161 13.47 2.66 13.89
C LEU A 161 13.93 4.00 13.29
N GLU A 162 15.00 3.97 12.50
CA GLU A 162 15.57 5.16 11.87
C GLU A 162 14.61 5.86 10.90
N GLN A 163 13.77 5.08 10.18
CA GLN A 163 12.72 5.65 9.32
C GLN A 163 11.63 6.31 10.15
N LEU A 164 11.21 5.63 11.23
CA LEU A 164 10.20 6.15 12.13
C LEU A 164 10.66 7.46 12.80
N GLU A 165 11.90 7.51 13.26
CA GLU A 165 12.52 8.72 13.83
C GLU A 165 12.55 9.87 12.81
N ARG A 166 12.97 9.61 11.57
CA ARG A 166 12.98 10.67 10.51
C ARG A 166 11.60 11.23 10.25
N VAL A 167 10.61 10.36 10.03
CA VAL A 167 9.25 10.77 9.62
C VAL A 167 8.49 11.45 10.75
N THR A 168 8.76 11.07 12.00
CA THR A 168 8.15 11.66 13.19
C THR A 168 8.93 12.83 13.77
N TYR A 169 10.06 13.22 13.15
CA TYR A 169 10.98 14.23 13.66
C TYR A 169 11.42 13.93 15.11
N ASN A 170 11.95 12.73 15.32
CA ASN A 170 12.27 12.21 16.65
C ASN A 170 11.09 12.28 17.64
N PHE A 171 9.91 11.85 17.15
CA PHE A 171 8.67 11.76 17.93
C PHE A 171 8.13 13.12 18.44
N THR A 172 8.37 14.19 17.65
CA THR A 172 7.89 15.55 17.97
C THR A 172 6.85 16.09 16.98
N ARG A 173 6.71 15.46 15.79
CA ARG A 173 5.84 15.94 14.70
C ARG A 173 4.37 15.75 15.02
N ASP A 174 3.62 16.83 15.24
CA ASP A 174 2.19 16.75 15.59
C ASP A 174 1.32 16.11 14.51
N ALA A 175 1.63 16.31 13.23
CA ALA A 175 0.85 15.75 12.12
C ALA A 175 0.74 14.22 12.12
N THR A 176 1.73 13.50 12.68
CA THR A 176 1.75 12.04 12.75
C THR A 176 1.27 11.51 14.10
N ARG A 177 1.16 12.36 15.12
CA ARG A 177 0.82 11.97 16.51
C ARG A 177 -0.50 11.22 16.63
N ILE A 178 -1.54 11.65 15.89
CA ILE A 178 -2.87 11.06 15.98
C ILE A 178 -2.85 9.58 15.55
N ASN A 179 -2.25 9.28 14.39
CA ASN A 179 -2.17 7.88 13.92
C ASN A 179 -1.19 7.06 14.75
N CYS A 180 -0.07 7.65 15.19
CA CYS A 180 0.88 6.96 16.07
C CYS A 180 0.24 6.58 17.41
N ALA A 181 -0.62 7.43 17.97
CA ALA A 181 -1.36 7.13 19.21
C ALA A 181 -2.40 6.00 19.05
N LYS A 182 -2.84 5.70 17.81
CA LYS A 182 -3.78 4.61 17.51
C LYS A 182 -3.11 3.25 17.34
N LEU A 183 -1.80 3.20 17.25
CA LEU A 183 -1.09 1.94 17.00
C LEU A 183 -1.18 1.02 18.21
N ARG A 184 -1.37 -0.27 17.93
CA ARG A 184 -1.38 -1.31 18.96
C ARG A 184 0.02 -1.80 19.29
N SER A 185 0.89 -1.90 18.29
CA SER A 185 2.27 -2.30 18.49
C SER A 185 3.18 -1.88 17.36
N LEU A 186 4.48 -1.85 17.65
CA LEU A 186 5.56 -1.60 16.70
C LEU A 186 6.53 -2.78 16.68
N CYS A 187 6.91 -3.22 15.48
CA CYS A 187 8.06 -4.09 15.27
C CYS A 187 9.18 -3.25 14.63
N LEU A 188 10.24 -3.02 15.38
CA LEU A 188 11.35 -2.12 15.04
C LEU A 188 12.62 -2.88 14.63
N ASN A 189 12.46 -4.06 14.04
CA ASN A 189 13.56 -4.90 13.55
C ASN A 189 14.68 -5.15 14.60
N GLY A 190 14.28 -5.54 15.81
CA GLY A 190 15.20 -5.84 16.92
C GLY A 190 15.54 -4.66 17.82
N TYR A 191 15.18 -3.44 17.46
CA TYR A 191 15.30 -2.26 18.31
C TYR A 191 14.11 -2.13 19.25
N ARG A 192 14.32 -1.38 20.34
CA ARG A 192 13.24 -1.01 21.28
C ARG A 192 12.87 0.45 21.10
N LEU A 193 11.60 0.74 21.31
CA LEU A 193 11.12 2.11 21.33
C LEU A 193 11.82 2.89 22.49
N PRO A 194 12.43 4.06 22.22
CA PRO A 194 13.04 4.88 23.25
C PRO A 194 12.03 5.32 24.30
N GLU A 195 12.45 5.41 25.56
CA GLU A 195 11.58 5.83 26.68
C GLU A 195 10.89 7.18 26.42
N TYR A 196 11.60 8.16 25.84
CA TYR A 196 11.05 9.48 25.53
C TYR A 196 9.96 9.46 24.46
N ALA A 197 9.87 8.38 23.67
CA ALA A 197 8.84 8.22 22.62
C ALA A 197 7.54 7.59 23.14
N LYS A 198 7.50 7.07 24.38
CA LYS A 198 6.31 6.38 24.91
C LYS A 198 5.03 7.23 24.89
N ASN A 199 5.13 8.51 25.17
CA ASN A 199 3.98 9.43 25.10
C ASN A 199 3.45 9.65 23.67
N TYR A 200 4.25 9.29 22.67
CA TYR A 200 3.85 9.36 21.28
C TYR A 200 3.09 8.11 20.84
N PHE A 201 3.32 7.00 21.51
CA PHE A 201 2.73 5.67 21.27
C PHE A 201 2.13 5.11 22.56
N PRO A 202 1.04 5.69 23.09
CA PRO A 202 0.52 5.33 24.41
C PRO A 202 -0.01 3.90 24.52
N ASN A 203 -0.27 3.23 23.39
CA ASN A 203 -0.81 1.88 23.35
C ASN A 203 0.23 0.79 22.94
N VAL A 204 1.51 1.19 22.76
CA VAL A 204 2.60 0.31 22.33
C VAL A 204 3.48 -0.13 23.49
#